data_a6df36d432e12cb2227f7d0f1b8d923d
#
_entry.id   a6df36d432e12cb2227f7d0f1b8d923d
#
_cell.length_a   1.000
_cell.length_b   1.000
_cell.length_c   1.000
_cell.angle_alpha   90.00
_cell.angle_beta   90.00
_cell.angle_gamma   90.00
#
_symmetry.space_group_name_H-M   'P 1'
#
loop_
_entity.id
_entity.type
_entity.pdbx_description
1 polymer ?
#
loop_
_entity_poly.entity_id
_entity_poly.type
_entity_poly.pdbx_seq_one_letter_code
_entity_poly.pdbx_strand_id
1 'polypeptide(L)'
;VILIKKGSLTLIVRDAGDAEAKLNALLKGYDAYISARQSNATVPQGRSLGPSEIRSITLTIKVEAKRFDELLGQVKQIGSYTSESVQTEDVTFTYLDLNARLANQRKVEERLVGYLGDKSKDFKFILEVEKELHRVREQLSTQLRTLDNQIAYSTLTLEISVQADYVPPEKRGFMREVGEALRGSLAAMGATVRTLCVVAVAVLPWLLVALFLLYVVYRLVGRVTGRKSTRKPAAPTE
;
A
#
# COMPACT_ATOMS: atom_id res chain seq x y z
N VAL A 1 -11.52 19.35 22.31
CA VAL A 1 -10.36 18.44 22.16
C VAL A 1 -9.44 19.02 21.10
N ILE A 2 -8.16 19.17 21.44
CA ILE A 2 -7.13 19.72 20.55
C ILE A 2 -6.23 18.54 20.13
N LEU A 3 -6.26 18.23 18.83
CA LEU A 3 -5.58 17.07 18.27
C LEU A 3 -4.48 17.48 17.30
N ILE A 4 -3.33 16.83 17.39
CA ILE A 4 -2.25 16.91 16.42
C ILE A 4 -2.24 15.61 15.61
N LYS A 5 -2.26 15.71 14.27
CA LYS A 5 -2.16 14.54 13.38
C LYS A 5 -0.80 14.50 12.68
N LYS A 6 -0.16 13.33 12.71
CA LYS A 6 1.08 13.03 11.99
C LYS A 6 0.86 11.75 11.20
N GLY A 7 1.12 11.78 9.91
CA GLY A 7 1.02 10.61 9.03
C GLY A 7 2.35 10.27 8.39
N SER A 8 2.55 9.00 8.11
CA SER A 8 3.59 8.51 7.22
C SER A 8 2.97 7.59 6.17
N LEU A 9 3.38 7.73 4.93
CA LEU A 9 2.90 6.97 3.80
C LEU A 9 4.08 6.60 2.90
N THR A 10 4.20 5.32 2.57
CA THR A 10 5.20 4.84 1.60
C THR A 10 4.50 4.43 0.32
N LEU A 11 4.90 5.05 -0.79
CA LEU A 11 4.37 4.78 -2.13
C LEU A 11 5.43 4.13 -3.01
N ILE A 12 5.00 3.17 -3.83
CA ILE A 12 5.80 2.62 -4.92
C ILE A 12 5.26 3.20 -6.24
N VAL A 13 6.16 3.76 -7.04
CA VAL A 13 5.85 4.38 -8.33
C VAL A 13 6.83 3.91 -9.41
N ARG A 14 6.46 4.06 -10.67
CA ARG A 14 7.35 3.81 -11.81
C ARG A 14 8.33 4.94 -12.03
N ASP A 15 7.85 6.17 -11.96
CA ASP A 15 8.61 7.38 -12.20
C ASP A 15 8.39 8.37 -11.06
N ALA A 16 9.50 8.78 -10.44
CA ALA A 16 9.47 9.75 -9.36
C ALA A 16 9.06 11.14 -9.85
N GLY A 17 9.44 11.52 -11.06
CA GLY A 17 9.12 12.83 -11.65
C GLY A 17 7.62 12.99 -11.89
N ASP A 18 6.99 11.98 -12.48
CA ASP A 18 5.54 11.96 -12.70
C ASP A 18 4.77 11.98 -11.39
N ALA A 19 5.22 11.21 -10.40
CA ALA A 19 4.59 11.18 -9.09
C ALA A 19 4.70 12.53 -8.37
N GLU A 20 5.87 13.16 -8.43
CA GLU A 20 6.11 14.49 -7.87
C GLU A 20 5.29 15.59 -8.56
N ALA A 21 5.16 15.52 -9.89
CA ALA A 21 4.32 16.46 -10.64
C ALA A 21 2.84 16.36 -10.26
N LYS A 22 2.31 15.14 -10.15
CA LYS A 22 0.94 14.87 -9.69
C LYS A 22 0.73 15.34 -8.25
N LEU A 23 1.69 15.06 -7.37
CA LEU A 23 1.67 15.51 -5.99
C LEU A 23 1.61 17.04 -5.91
N ASN A 24 2.50 17.74 -6.63
CA ASN A 24 2.53 19.21 -6.65
C ASN A 24 1.22 19.81 -7.17
N ALA A 25 0.57 19.18 -8.15
CA ALA A 25 -0.74 19.59 -8.62
C ALA A 25 -1.82 19.43 -7.55
N LEU A 26 -1.80 18.31 -6.81
CA LEU A 26 -2.71 18.07 -5.68
C LEU A 26 -2.50 19.08 -4.55
N LEU A 27 -1.27 19.33 -4.14
CA LEU A 27 -0.95 20.22 -3.00
C LEU A 27 -1.51 21.63 -3.20
N LYS A 28 -1.51 22.14 -4.43
CA LYS A 28 -2.10 23.47 -4.75
C LYS A 28 -3.59 23.56 -4.44
N GLY A 29 -4.32 22.44 -4.58
CA GLY A 29 -5.75 22.38 -4.28
C GLY A 29 -6.11 22.33 -2.79
N TYR A 30 -5.12 21.98 -1.94
CA TYR A 30 -5.33 21.77 -0.50
C TYR A 30 -4.65 22.79 0.39
N ASP A 31 -4.10 23.88 -0.16
CA ASP A 31 -3.27 24.85 0.56
C ASP A 31 -2.14 24.17 1.34
N ALA A 32 -1.63 23.07 0.78
CA ALA A 32 -0.55 22.29 1.35
C ALA A 32 0.78 22.64 0.69
N TYR A 33 1.87 22.53 1.46
CA TYR A 33 3.20 22.82 0.96
C TYR A 33 4.22 21.79 1.43
N ILE A 34 5.29 21.63 0.64
CA ILE A 34 6.41 20.78 0.99
C ILE A 34 7.35 21.58 1.90
N SER A 35 7.51 21.14 3.15
CA SER A 35 8.41 21.77 4.12
C SER A 35 9.83 21.23 4.04
N ALA A 36 10.01 19.97 3.64
CA ALA A 36 11.32 19.37 3.43
C ALA A 36 11.27 18.35 2.29
N ARG A 37 12.37 18.28 1.52
CA ARG A 37 12.56 17.30 0.46
C ARG A 37 13.94 16.68 0.59
N GLN A 38 13.99 15.36 0.63
CA GLN A 38 15.24 14.59 0.62
C GLN A 38 15.15 13.55 -0.49
N SER A 39 16.13 13.54 -1.38
CA SER A 39 16.24 12.54 -2.46
C SER A 39 17.48 11.69 -2.24
N ASN A 40 17.32 10.38 -2.28
CA ASN A 40 18.40 9.42 -2.19
C ASN A 40 18.58 8.75 -3.56
N ALA A 41 19.72 9.02 -4.19
CA ALA A 41 20.16 8.34 -5.40
C ALA A 41 21.28 7.36 -5.01
N THR A 42 21.13 6.09 -5.35
CA THR A 42 22.21 5.12 -5.19
C THR A 42 22.95 5.05 -6.52
N VAL A 43 24.24 5.36 -6.50
CA VAL A 43 25.13 5.21 -7.65
C VAL A 43 25.54 3.75 -7.75
N PRO A 44 25.13 2.97 -8.79
CA PRO A 44 25.73 1.69 -9.05
C PRO A 44 27.20 1.94 -9.45
N GLN A 45 28.14 1.24 -8.81
CA GLN A 45 29.55 1.33 -9.20
C GLN A 45 29.66 1.00 -10.70
N GLY A 46 30.08 2.00 -11.50
CA GLY A 46 30.46 1.81 -12.90
C GLY A 46 29.50 2.31 -13.99
N ARG A 47 28.38 2.97 -13.68
CA ARG A 47 27.51 3.62 -14.69
C ARG A 47 27.19 5.07 -14.34
N SER A 48 27.22 5.92 -15.37
CA SER A 48 26.78 7.31 -15.28
C SER A 48 25.28 7.36 -14.99
N LEU A 49 24.89 8.09 -13.95
CA LEU A 49 23.48 8.25 -13.55
C LEU A 49 22.73 9.13 -14.55
N GLY A 50 21.71 8.59 -15.17
CA GLY A 50 20.69 9.39 -15.82
C GLY A 50 19.70 10.00 -14.81
N PRO A 51 18.94 11.04 -15.18
CA PRO A 51 17.98 11.70 -14.28
C PRO A 51 16.83 10.78 -13.81
N SER A 52 16.72 9.57 -14.32
CA SER A 52 15.68 8.57 -13.99
C SER A 52 16.08 7.57 -12.89
N GLU A 53 17.27 7.71 -12.29
CA GLU A 53 17.76 6.73 -11.29
C GLU A 53 17.58 7.15 -9.82
N ILE A 54 16.72 8.10 -9.54
CA ILE A 54 16.30 8.41 -8.17
C ILE A 54 15.50 7.22 -7.64
N ARG A 55 16.05 6.54 -6.63
CA ARG A 55 15.40 5.35 -6.05
C ARG A 55 14.40 5.66 -4.94
N SER A 56 14.61 6.73 -4.19
CA SER A 56 13.64 7.17 -3.19
C SER A 56 13.67 8.67 -3.00
N ILE A 57 12.48 9.23 -2.77
CA ILE A 57 12.29 10.62 -2.39
C ILE A 57 11.46 10.64 -1.11
N THR A 58 11.95 11.32 -0.09
CA THR A 58 11.19 11.59 1.12
C THR A 58 10.76 13.05 1.12
N LEU A 59 9.46 13.27 1.24
CA LEU A 59 8.82 14.57 1.25
C LEU A 59 8.10 14.77 2.58
N THR A 60 8.34 15.90 3.25
CA THR A 60 7.56 16.30 4.41
C THR A 60 6.58 17.38 3.97
N ILE A 61 5.31 17.08 4.07
CA ILE A 61 4.21 17.92 3.61
C ILE A 61 3.47 18.47 4.82
N LYS A 62 3.18 19.76 4.80
CA LYS A 62 2.32 20.44 5.77
C LYS A 62 0.99 20.75 5.10
N VAL A 63 -0.10 20.37 5.77
CA VAL A 63 -1.46 20.58 5.29
C VAL A 63 -2.35 21.01 6.44
N GLU A 64 -3.36 21.81 6.19
CA GLU A 64 -4.36 22.19 7.19
C GLU A 64 -4.96 20.94 7.86
N ALA A 65 -5.05 20.92 9.19
CA ALA A 65 -5.46 19.74 9.97
C ALA A 65 -6.83 19.19 9.55
N LYS A 66 -7.75 20.06 9.11
CA LYS A 66 -9.09 19.66 8.65
C LYS A 66 -9.08 18.89 7.32
N ARG A 67 -8.11 19.18 6.45
CA ARG A 67 -7.99 18.60 5.11
C ARG A 67 -7.01 17.44 5.02
N PHE A 68 -6.40 17.05 6.16
CA PHE A 68 -5.39 16.02 6.20
C PHE A 68 -5.88 14.67 5.66
N ASP A 69 -7.06 14.22 6.09
CA ASP A 69 -7.60 12.91 5.72
C ASP A 69 -7.99 12.85 4.22
N GLU A 70 -8.50 13.97 3.68
CA GLU A 70 -8.79 14.09 2.24
C GLU A 70 -7.51 14.04 1.40
N LEU A 71 -6.50 14.84 1.78
CA LEU A 71 -5.21 14.83 1.08
C LEU A 71 -4.58 13.44 1.11
N LEU A 72 -4.57 12.77 2.27
CA LEU A 72 -4.05 11.42 2.42
C LEU A 72 -4.75 10.44 1.47
N GLY A 73 -6.08 10.54 1.35
CA GLY A 73 -6.86 9.72 0.42
C GLY A 73 -6.50 9.95 -1.05
N GLN A 74 -6.23 11.19 -1.45
CA GLN A 74 -5.84 11.54 -2.82
C GLN A 74 -4.38 11.13 -3.12
N VAL A 75 -3.47 11.32 -2.16
CA VAL A 75 -2.06 10.94 -2.32
C VAL A 75 -1.92 9.42 -2.54
N LYS A 76 -2.74 8.60 -1.90
CA LYS A 76 -2.79 7.14 -2.13
C LYS A 76 -3.13 6.74 -3.57
N GLN A 77 -3.76 7.62 -4.34
CA GLN A 77 -4.13 7.34 -5.73
C GLN A 77 -2.98 7.60 -6.72
N ILE A 78 -1.90 8.25 -6.28
CA ILE A 78 -0.73 8.56 -7.13
C ILE A 78 0.07 7.31 -7.47
N GLY A 79 0.12 6.34 -6.54
CA GLY A 79 0.87 5.09 -6.71
C GLY A 79 0.28 3.95 -5.91
N SER A 80 1.03 2.85 -5.79
CA SER A 80 0.67 1.77 -4.87
C SER A 80 1.24 2.06 -3.50
N TYR A 81 0.37 2.17 -2.49
CA TYR A 81 0.85 2.34 -1.11
C TYR A 81 1.25 0.99 -0.51
N THR A 82 2.38 0.97 0.19
CA THR A 82 2.91 -0.23 0.85
C THR A 82 2.71 -0.17 2.35
N SER A 83 2.85 1.03 2.93
CA SER A 83 2.71 1.24 4.36
C SER A 83 2.03 2.57 4.62
N GLU A 84 1.17 2.58 5.63
CA GLU A 84 0.49 3.77 6.12
C GLU A 84 0.48 3.73 7.64
N SER A 85 0.82 4.84 8.26
CA SER A 85 0.67 5.03 9.70
C SER A 85 0.14 6.44 9.94
N VAL A 86 -0.91 6.56 10.73
CA VAL A 86 -1.46 7.85 11.17
C VAL A 86 -1.51 7.83 12.69
N GLN A 87 -0.82 8.80 13.29
CA GLN A 87 -0.82 9.02 14.73
C GLN A 87 -1.61 10.28 15.05
N THR A 88 -2.48 10.18 16.02
CA THR A 88 -3.24 11.32 16.55
C THR A 88 -2.92 11.47 18.03
N GLU A 89 -2.48 12.66 18.42
CA GLU A 89 -2.08 13.00 19.78
C GLU A 89 -3.04 14.05 20.33
N ASP A 90 -3.63 13.77 21.50
CA ASP A 90 -4.45 14.75 22.22
C ASP A 90 -3.54 15.64 23.09
N VAL A 91 -3.45 16.89 22.70
CA VAL A 91 -2.61 17.89 23.36
C VAL A 91 -3.43 18.91 24.15
N THR A 92 -4.73 18.65 24.36
CA THR A 92 -5.64 19.57 25.04
C THR A 92 -5.09 19.99 26.40
N PHE A 93 -4.66 19.02 27.21
CA PHE A 93 -4.13 19.32 28.54
C PHE A 93 -2.82 20.12 28.48
N THR A 94 -1.90 19.71 27.60
CA THR A 94 -0.62 20.42 27.41
C THR A 94 -0.83 21.86 26.97
N TYR A 95 -1.76 22.09 26.06
CA TYR A 95 -2.10 23.42 25.57
C TYR A 95 -2.68 24.30 26.69
N LEU A 96 -3.59 23.78 27.50
CA LEU A 96 -4.19 24.50 28.62
C LEU A 96 -3.17 24.80 29.70
N ASP A 97 -2.29 23.85 30.03
CA ASP A 97 -1.22 24.04 31.04
C ASP A 97 -0.22 25.12 30.61
N LEU A 98 0.23 25.09 29.34
CA LEU A 98 1.13 26.12 28.82
C LEU A 98 0.50 27.51 28.86
N ASN A 99 -0.78 27.65 28.50
CA ASN A 99 -1.50 28.91 28.59
C ASN A 99 -1.65 29.39 30.03
N ALA A 100 -1.96 28.48 30.97
CA ALA A 100 -2.06 28.81 32.39
C ALA A 100 -0.71 29.29 32.97
N ARG A 101 0.39 28.62 32.62
CA ARG A 101 1.75 29.01 33.02
C ARG A 101 2.12 30.39 32.46
N LEU A 102 1.81 30.63 31.16
CA LEU A 102 2.06 31.93 30.54
C LEU A 102 1.25 33.06 31.23
N ALA A 103 -0.02 32.80 31.55
CA ALA A 103 -0.86 33.74 32.26
C ALA A 103 -0.33 34.04 33.68
N ASN A 104 0.13 33.00 34.39
CA ASN A 104 0.75 33.19 35.72
C ASN A 104 2.06 33.96 35.62
N GLN A 105 2.89 33.71 34.60
CA GLN A 105 4.13 34.43 34.37
C GLN A 105 3.88 35.96 34.17
N ARG A 106 2.86 36.31 33.36
CA ARG A 106 2.43 37.69 33.16
C ARG A 106 2.03 38.38 34.46
N LYS A 107 1.28 37.68 35.35
CA LYS A 107 0.90 38.21 36.64
C LYS A 107 2.11 38.46 37.58
N VAL A 108 3.13 37.60 37.50
CA VAL A 108 4.38 37.78 38.27
C VAL A 108 5.13 39.02 37.74
N GLU A 109 5.24 39.19 36.43
CA GLU A 109 5.83 40.36 35.77
C GLU A 109 5.11 41.65 36.23
N GLU A 110 3.78 41.66 36.16
CA GLU A 110 2.98 42.81 36.59
C GLU A 110 3.25 43.20 38.07
N ARG A 111 3.34 42.21 38.96
CA ARG A 111 3.68 42.45 40.37
C ARG A 111 5.09 43.03 40.53
N LEU A 112 6.08 42.51 39.78
CA LEU A 112 7.45 43.00 39.84
C LEU A 112 7.55 44.44 39.35
N VAL A 113 6.83 44.80 38.26
CA VAL A 113 6.73 46.17 37.80
C VAL A 113 6.11 47.08 38.86
N GLY A 114 5.10 46.61 39.60
CA GLY A 114 4.53 47.30 40.75
C GLY A 114 5.55 47.59 41.88
N TYR A 115 6.40 46.62 42.22
CA TYR A 115 7.46 46.76 43.22
C TYR A 115 8.59 47.72 42.81
N LEU A 116 8.86 47.87 41.49
CA LEU A 116 9.83 48.86 40.97
C LEU A 116 9.42 50.29 41.20
N GLY A 117 8.13 50.58 41.37
CA GLY A 117 7.59 51.90 41.73
C GLY A 117 7.88 52.30 43.18
N ASP A 118 8.07 51.35 44.06
CA ASP A 118 8.44 51.55 45.47
C ASP A 118 9.96 51.51 45.57
N LYS A 119 10.61 52.57 46.00
CA LYS A 119 12.06 52.85 46.08
C LYS A 119 12.87 51.70 46.78
N SER A 120 12.94 50.56 46.19
CA SER A 120 13.58 49.40 46.74
C SER A 120 15.08 49.36 46.40
N LYS A 121 15.88 49.06 47.36
CA LYS A 121 17.36 49.22 47.44
C LYS A 121 18.19 48.22 46.61
N ASP A 122 17.60 47.28 45.96
CA ASP A 122 18.33 46.17 45.29
C ASP A 122 18.02 46.05 43.79
N PHE A 123 18.39 47.11 43.07
CA PHE A 123 18.16 47.20 41.61
C PHE A 123 18.84 46.05 40.84
N LYS A 124 19.98 45.53 41.31
CA LYS A 124 20.67 44.37 40.67
C LYS A 124 19.87 43.11 40.76
N PHE A 125 19.30 42.80 41.93
CA PHE A 125 18.45 41.63 42.15
C PHE A 125 17.17 41.69 41.26
N ILE A 126 16.55 42.85 41.19
CA ILE A 126 15.36 43.07 40.36
C ILE A 126 15.68 42.83 38.87
N LEU A 127 16.80 43.33 38.38
CA LEU A 127 17.24 43.18 37.01
C LEU A 127 17.54 41.68 36.68
N GLU A 128 18.12 40.96 37.63
CA GLU A 128 18.39 39.52 37.46
C GLU A 128 17.09 38.71 37.41
N VAL A 129 16.14 38.97 38.27
CA VAL A 129 14.84 38.34 38.29
C VAL A 129 14.04 38.67 37.02
N GLU A 130 14.05 39.95 36.58
CA GLU A 130 13.39 40.38 35.33
C GLU A 130 13.99 39.64 34.10
N LYS A 131 15.31 39.52 34.05
CA LYS A 131 15.99 38.77 32.98
C LYS A 131 15.58 37.28 32.95
N GLU A 132 15.49 36.63 34.10
CA GLU A 132 15.08 35.23 34.21
C GLU A 132 13.60 35.08 33.84
N LEU A 133 12.73 35.95 34.29
CA LEU A 133 11.31 35.96 33.94
C LEU A 133 11.11 36.15 32.42
N HIS A 134 11.85 37.05 31.81
CA HIS A 134 11.81 37.27 30.37
C HIS A 134 12.23 36.01 29.62
N ARG A 135 13.28 35.32 30.06
CA ARG A 135 13.74 34.05 29.48
C ARG A 135 12.69 32.96 29.55
N VAL A 136 12.07 32.77 30.73
CA VAL A 136 11.00 31.77 30.90
C VAL A 136 9.77 32.08 30.04
N ARG A 137 9.38 33.36 29.99
CA ARG A 137 8.24 33.80 29.15
C ARG A 137 8.50 33.53 27.65
N GLU A 138 9.71 33.83 27.18
CA GLU A 138 10.12 33.57 25.81
C GLU A 138 10.07 32.07 25.48
N GLN A 139 10.56 31.23 26.38
CA GLN A 139 10.50 29.77 26.25
C GLN A 139 9.04 29.28 26.17
N LEU A 140 8.18 29.70 27.08
CA LEU A 140 6.77 29.31 27.10
C LEU A 140 6.02 29.81 25.85
N SER A 141 6.26 31.06 25.43
CA SER A 141 5.62 31.59 24.22
C SER A 141 6.09 30.87 22.96
N THR A 142 7.35 30.46 22.89
CA THR A 142 7.88 29.68 21.76
C THR A 142 7.29 28.28 21.72
N GLN A 143 7.17 27.61 22.88
CA GLN A 143 6.52 26.31 22.98
C GLN A 143 5.05 26.36 22.55
N LEU A 144 4.32 27.37 23.03
CA LEU A 144 2.91 27.59 22.65
C LEU A 144 2.77 27.82 21.15
N ARG A 145 3.60 28.70 20.57
CA ARG A 145 3.58 28.99 19.13
C ARG A 145 3.91 27.75 18.29
N THR A 146 4.84 26.91 18.76
CA THR A 146 5.16 25.65 18.10
C THR A 146 3.96 24.70 18.13
N LEU A 147 3.29 24.61 19.27
CA LEU A 147 2.10 23.78 19.45
C LEU A 147 0.93 24.29 18.60
N ASP A 148 0.70 25.61 18.56
CA ASP A 148 -0.31 26.23 17.68
C ASP A 148 -0.09 25.87 16.21
N ASN A 149 1.17 25.91 15.75
CA ASN A 149 1.51 25.51 14.38
C ASN A 149 1.26 24.01 14.12
N GLN A 150 1.51 23.14 15.11
CA GLN A 150 1.24 21.72 15.00
C GLN A 150 -0.26 21.38 15.03
N ILE A 151 -1.05 22.17 15.74
CA ILE A 151 -2.51 22.06 15.80
C ILE A 151 -3.13 22.53 14.47
N ALA A 152 -2.63 23.66 13.93
CA ALA A 152 -3.12 24.23 12.68
C ALA A 152 -2.76 23.36 11.48
N TYR A 153 -1.55 22.80 11.46
CA TYR A 153 -1.01 22.04 10.34
C TYR A 153 -0.60 20.63 10.75
N SER A 154 -1.26 19.67 10.14
CA SER A 154 -0.84 18.26 10.19
C SER A 154 0.40 18.02 9.34
N THR A 155 1.20 17.02 9.72
CA THR A 155 2.42 16.65 8.99
C THR A 155 2.23 15.30 8.32
N LEU A 156 2.46 15.25 7.01
CA LEU A 156 2.50 14.00 6.24
C LEU A 156 3.92 13.78 5.74
N THR A 157 4.56 12.71 6.18
CA THR A 157 5.83 12.22 5.64
C THR A 157 5.53 11.23 4.54
N LEU A 158 5.86 11.59 3.31
CA LEU A 158 5.65 10.77 2.13
C LEU A 158 6.98 10.24 1.63
N GLU A 159 7.14 8.93 1.63
CA GLU A 159 8.27 8.26 1.03
C GLU A 159 7.85 7.66 -0.32
N ILE A 160 8.49 8.09 -1.38
CA ILE A 160 8.26 7.61 -2.74
C ILE A 160 9.44 6.75 -3.13
N SER A 161 9.21 5.44 -3.33
CA SER A 161 10.19 4.48 -3.81
C SER A 161 9.94 4.18 -5.28
N VAL A 162 11.01 4.25 -6.08
CA VAL A 162 10.94 3.91 -7.51
C VAL A 162 11.31 2.45 -7.71
N GLN A 163 10.42 1.70 -8.33
CA GLN A 163 10.67 0.32 -8.72
C GLN A 163 10.47 0.19 -10.22
N ALA A 164 11.55 -0.09 -10.97
CA ALA A 164 11.54 -0.17 -12.43
C ALA A 164 10.52 -1.21 -12.97
N ASP A 165 10.34 -2.33 -12.25
CA ASP A 165 9.41 -3.41 -12.61
C ASP A 165 8.00 -3.22 -12.03
N TYR A 166 7.70 -2.07 -11.43
CA TYR A 166 6.39 -1.81 -10.87
C TYR A 166 5.33 -1.71 -11.97
N VAL A 167 4.40 -2.67 -11.97
CA VAL A 167 3.18 -2.62 -12.77
C VAL A 167 2.07 -2.07 -11.88
N PRO A 168 1.55 -0.85 -12.14
CA PRO A 168 0.44 -0.31 -11.36
C PRO A 168 -0.70 -1.32 -11.34
N PRO A 169 -1.36 -1.54 -10.20
CA PRO A 169 -2.58 -2.33 -10.19
C PRO A 169 -3.58 -1.58 -11.07
N GLU A 170 -3.72 -2.03 -12.31
CA GLU A 170 -4.83 -1.56 -13.15
C GLU A 170 -6.10 -1.80 -12.35
N LYS A 171 -6.96 -0.80 -12.24
CA LYS A 171 -8.34 -1.00 -11.77
C LYS A 171 -8.98 -1.97 -12.76
N ARG A 172 -8.80 -3.28 -12.54
CA ARG A 172 -9.35 -4.33 -13.39
C ARG A 172 -10.86 -4.19 -13.29
N GLY A 173 -11.44 -3.56 -14.31
CA GLY A 173 -12.89 -3.51 -14.41
C GLY A 173 -13.40 -4.95 -14.41
N PHE A 174 -14.42 -5.26 -13.63
CA PHE A 174 -15.07 -6.58 -13.51
C PHE A 174 -15.24 -7.29 -14.87
N MET A 175 -15.58 -6.54 -15.91
CA MET A 175 -15.74 -7.06 -17.26
C MET A 175 -14.44 -7.60 -17.89
N ARG A 176 -13.29 -7.03 -17.54
CA ARG A 176 -11.98 -7.49 -18.02
C ARG A 176 -11.54 -8.76 -17.30
N GLU A 177 -11.81 -8.82 -15.99
CA GLU A 177 -11.54 -10.00 -15.15
C GLU A 177 -12.39 -11.20 -15.61
N VAL A 178 -13.66 -10.97 -15.90
CA VAL A 178 -14.54 -11.98 -16.51
C VAL A 178 -14.05 -12.39 -17.91
N GLY A 179 -13.58 -11.44 -18.71
CA GLY A 179 -13.03 -11.73 -20.04
C GLY A 179 -11.75 -12.57 -19.98
N GLU A 180 -10.86 -12.31 -19.05
CA GLU A 180 -9.63 -13.10 -18.84
C GLU A 180 -9.95 -14.49 -18.28
N ALA A 181 -10.89 -14.61 -17.35
CA ALA A 181 -11.37 -15.89 -16.83
C ALA A 181 -12.01 -16.76 -17.92
N LEU A 182 -12.83 -16.17 -18.80
CA LEU A 182 -13.42 -16.86 -19.95
C LEU A 182 -12.36 -17.34 -20.94
N ARG A 183 -11.36 -16.50 -21.28
CA ARG A 183 -10.25 -16.92 -22.16
C ARG A 183 -9.43 -18.04 -21.54
N GLY A 184 -9.15 -17.96 -20.22
CA GLY A 184 -8.46 -19.01 -19.49
C GLY A 184 -9.22 -20.33 -19.51
N SER A 185 -10.55 -20.31 -19.30
CA SER A 185 -11.40 -21.50 -19.32
C SER A 185 -11.51 -22.11 -20.71
N LEU A 186 -11.62 -21.29 -21.78
CA LEU A 186 -11.61 -21.75 -23.16
C LEU A 186 -10.28 -22.39 -23.56
N ALA A 187 -9.15 -21.79 -23.13
CA ALA A 187 -7.82 -22.36 -23.37
C ALA A 187 -7.64 -23.71 -22.63
N ALA A 188 -8.11 -23.80 -21.39
CA ALA A 188 -8.10 -25.05 -20.62
C ALA A 188 -8.98 -26.13 -21.27
N MET A 189 -10.16 -25.75 -21.79
CA MET A 189 -11.05 -26.66 -22.50
C MET A 189 -10.40 -27.17 -23.80
N GLY A 190 -9.72 -26.28 -24.56
CA GLY A 190 -8.95 -26.68 -25.73
C GLY A 190 -7.80 -27.66 -25.43
N ALA A 191 -7.10 -27.46 -24.30
CA ALA A 191 -6.07 -28.35 -23.83
C ALA A 191 -6.62 -29.75 -23.46
N THR A 192 -7.76 -29.80 -22.76
CA THR A 192 -8.41 -31.07 -22.39
C THR A 192 -8.90 -31.84 -23.60
N VAL A 193 -9.53 -31.18 -24.59
CA VAL A 193 -9.94 -31.82 -25.84
C VAL A 193 -8.73 -32.38 -26.59
N ARG A 194 -7.63 -31.64 -26.68
CA ARG A 194 -6.39 -32.14 -27.30
C ARG A 194 -5.86 -33.36 -26.60
N THR A 195 -5.83 -33.39 -25.27
CA THR A 195 -5.38 -34.53 -24.48
C THR A 195 -6.29 -35.73 -24.72
N LEU A 196 -7.60 -35.53 -24.77
CA LEU A 196 -8.57 -36.58 -25.03
C LEU A 196 -8.41 -37.20 -26.41
N CYS A 197 -8.14 -36.39 -27.44
CA CYS A 197 -7.84 -36.87 -28.78
C CYS A 197 -6.55 -37.73 -28.81
N VAL A 198 -5.49 -37.29 -28.11
CA VAL A 198 -4.25 -38.05 -28.04
C VAL A 198 -4.45 -39.40 -27.35
N VAL A 199 -5.20 -39.43 -26.25
CA VAL A 199 -5.55 -40.65 -25.53
C VAL A 199 -6.39 -41.59 -26.40
N ALA A 200 -7.37 -41.06 -27.12
CA ALA A 200 -8.20 -41.85 -28.03
C ALA A 200 -7.36 -42.52 -29.14
N VAL A 201 -6.43 -41.78 -29.75
CA VAL A 201 -5.51 -42.32 -30.76
C VAL A 201 -4.57 -43.39 -30.15
N ALA A 202 -4.07 -43.20 -28.93
CA ALA A 202 -3.22 -44.15 -28.26
C ALA A 202 -3.94 -45.46 -27.86
N VAL A 203 -5.26 -45.39 -27.57
CA VAL A 203 -6.06 -46.57 -27.19
C VAL A 203 -6.54 -47.35 -28.42
N LEU A 204 -6.63 -46.72 -29.61
CA LEU A 204 -7.14 -47.32 -30.83
C LEU A 204 -6.39 -48.63 -31.22
N PRO A 205 -5.04 -48.74 -31.22
CA PRO A 205 -4.34 -49.98 -31.55
C PRO A 205 -4.65 -51.10 -30.56
N TRP A 206 -4.82 -50.78 -29.27
CA TRP A 206 -5.17 -51.75 -28.24
C TRP A 206 -6.60 -52.29 -28.43
N LEU A 207 -7.54 -51.46 -28.86
CA LEU A 207 -8.90 -51.90 -29.19
C LEU A 207 -8.91 -52.83 -30.38
N LEU A 208 -8.09 -52.58 -31.40
CA LEU A 208 -7.96 -53.49 -32.56
C LEU A 208 -7.41 -54.85 -32.15
N VAL A 209 -6.40 -54.86 -31.28
CA VAL A 209 -5.84 -56.13 -30.73
C VAL A 209 -6.89 -56.89 -29.92
N ALA A 210 -7.62 -56.19 -29.05
CA ALA A 210 -8.71 -56.82 -28.25
C ALA A 210 -9.82 -57.40 -29.13
N LEU A 211 -10.24 -56.67 -30.17
CA LEU A 211 -11.24 -57.06 -31.13
C LEU A 211 -10.77 -58.31 -31.93
N PHE A 212 -9.50 -58.32 -32.33
CA PHE A 212 -8.91 -59.46 -33.02
C PHE A 212 -8.88 -60.72 -32.12
N LEU A 213 -8.48 -60.57 -30.86
CA LEU A 213 -8.45 -61.67 -29.86
C LEU A 213 -9.89 -62.20 -29.64
N LEU A 214 -10.87 -61.33 -29.51
CA LEU A 214 -12.26 -61.68 -29.33
C LEU A 214 -12.80 -62.45 -30.55
N TYR A 215 -12.46 -61.99 -31.76
CA TYR A 215 -12.76 -62.69 -33.01
C TYR A 215 -12.14 -64.09 -33.08
N VAL A 216 -10.86 -64.22 -32.68
CA VAL A 216 -10.16 -65.52 -32.64
C VAL A 216 -10.86 -66.48 -31.64
N VAL A 217 -11.18 -65.99 -30.43
CA VAL A 217 -11.89 -66.78 -29.42
C VAL A 217 -13.30 -67.19 -29.93
N TYR A 218 -14.04 -66.26 -30.53
CA TYR A 218 -15.35 -66.58 -31.14
C TYR A 218 -15.25 -67.68 -32.19
N ARG A 219 -14.26 -67.60 -33.07
CA ARG A 219 -14.00 -68.59 -34.12
C ARG A 219 -13.58 -69.94 -33.57
N LEU A 220 -12.78 -69.98 -32.50
CA LEU A 220 -12.37 -71.22 -31.84
C LEU A 220 -13.55 -71.90 -31.14
N VAL A 221 -14.36 -71.16 -30.42
CA VAL A 221 -15.56 -71.68 -29.76
C VAL A 221 -16.57 -72.21 -30.80
N GLY A 222 -16.76 -71.50 -31.93
CA GLY A 222 -17.63 -71.95 -33.03
C GLY A 222 -17.14 -73.24 -33.68
N ARG A 223 -15.81 -73.49 -33.71
CA ARG A 223 -15.24 -74.75 -34.23
C ARG A 223 -15.39 -75.91 -33.23
N VAL A 224 -15.37 -75.62 -31.92
CA VAL A 224 -15.51 -76.67 -30.86
C VAL A 224 -16.99 -77.05 -30.70
N THR A 225 -17.93 -76.11 -30.83
CA THR A 225 -19.37 -76.37 -30.69
C THR A 225 -19.98 -77.00 -31.96
N GLY A 226 -19.35 -76.76 -33.16
CA GLY A 226 -19.85 -77.33 -34.43
C GLY A 226 -19.54 -78.84 -34.64
N ARG A 227 -18.90 -79.49 -33.67
CA ARG A 227 -18.45 -80.90 -33.79
C ARG A 227 -19.30 -81.92 -33.04
N LYS A 228 -20.48 -81.56 -32.57
CA LYS A 228 -21.47 -82.49 -31.98
C LYS A 228 -22.76 -82.45 -32.74
N SER A 229 -22.97 -83.40 -33.59
CA SER A 229 -24.25 -84.08 -33.92
C SER A 229 -24.28 -84.55 -35.38
N THR A 230 -23.77 -85.75 -35.65
CA THR A 230 -24.29 -86.71 -36.64
C THR A 230 -24.23 -88.09 -36.08
N ARG A 231 -25.15 -88.46 -35.22
CA ARG A 231 -25.55 -89.85 -35.05
C ARG A 231 -26.97 -90.01 -35.64
N LYS A 232 -26.96 -90.64 -36.76
CA LYS A 232 -28.16 -91.18 -37.43
C LYS A 232 -28.76 -92.36 -36.61
N PRO A 233 -30.00 -92.37 -36.28
CA PRO A 233 -30.64 -93.61 -35.76
C PRO A 233 -30.94 -94.59 -36.88
N ALA A 234 -30.53 -95.87 -36.68
CA ALA A 234 -30.88 -97.02 -37.57
C ALA A 234 -32.38 -97.35 -37.43
N ALA A 235 -32.99 -97.71 -38.53
CA ALA A 235 -34.35 -98.23 -38.65
C ALA A 235 -34.48 -99.64 -38.06
N PRO A 236 -35.60 -100.03 -37.43
CA PRO A 236 -35.97 -101.41 -37.18
C PRO A 236 -36.60 -101.98 -38.40
N THR A 237 -36.18 -103.15 -38.75
CA THR A 237 -36.89 -104.14 -39.61
C THR A 237 -37.90 -104.90 -38.80
N GLU A 238 -39.06 -105.13 -39.43
CA GLU A 238 -40.25 -105.94 -39.20
C GLU A 238 -41.30 -105.32 -38.35
#